data_e4b38a9b66763cc4ded1ae533918e0b1
#
_entry.id   e4b38a9b66763cc4ded1ae533918e0b1
#
_cell.length_a   1.000
_cell.length_b   1.000
_cell.length_c   1.000
_cell.angle_alpha   90.00
_cell.angle_beta   90.00
_cell.angle_gamma   90.00
#
_symmetry.space_group_name_H-M   'P 1'
#
loop_
_entity.id
_entity.type
_entity.pdbx_description
1 polymer ?
#
loop_
_entity_poly.entity_id
_entity_poly.type
_entity_poly.pdbx_seq_one_letter_code
_entity_poly.pdbx_strand_id
1 'polypeptide(L)'
;MINIQIEPRQFEYDIQSLVQAFYPGQPFQINSEAQQADRVLKVVFSQQEIHAVLSDKKGELFRGQTHITNLPDADRRTVKNALKKLLYCLLVKDTGHELPWGNLTGIRPAKIPGMMREAGMSEKEIRKQMKDTYFISDDKLNLAMDVSEMERKVLSQVNYKEGYSLYVGIPFCPTTCLYCSFTSFPLIRYQDKVDSYIVHSSEKSGLWEIN
;
A
#
# COMPACT_ATOMS: atom_id res chain seq x y z
N MET A 1 1.05 0.67 -23.36
CA MET A 1 -0.22 0.73 -22.58
C MET A 1 -0.54 -0.66 -22.06
N ILE A 2 -1.05 -0.77 -20.81
CA ILE A 2 -1.40 -2.03 -20.16
C ILE A 2 -2.91 -2.05 -19.94
N ASN A 3 -3.57 -3.16 -20.29
CA ASN A 3 -4.98 -3.38 -19.98
C ASN A 3 -5.11 -4.42 -18.86
N ILE A 4 -5.77 -4.06 -17.78
CA ILE A 4 -6.01 -4.94 -16.63
C ILE A 4 -7.49 -5.37 -16.69
N GLN A 5 -7.73 -6.65 -16.86
CA GLN A 5 -9.06 -7.26 -16.88
C GLN A 5 -9.28 -8.03 -15.59
N ILE A 6 -10.30 -7.69 -14.82
CA ILE A 6 -10.57 -8.28 -13.51
C ILE A 6 -12.02 -8.75 -13.45
N GLU A 7 -12.23 -10.02 -13.12
CA GLU A 7 -13.54 -10.63 -13.00
C GLU A 7 -13.64 -11.56 -11.77
N PRO A 8 -14.52 -11.27 -10.79
CA PRO A 8 -15.25 -10.01 -10.57
C PRO A 8 -14.30 -8.86 -10.16
N ARG A 9 -14.77 -7.62 -10.19
CA ARG A 9 -13.99 -6.41 -9.85
C ARG A 9 -13.62 -6.33 -8.37
N GLN A 10 -12.77 -7.24 -7.92
CA GLN A 10 -12.23 -7.27 -6.56
C GLN A 10 -10.74 -6.91 -6.58
N PHE A 11 -10.24 -6.29 -5.51
CA PHE A 11 -8.82 -5.94 -5.36
C PHE A 11 -8.24 -5.07 -6.50
N GLU A 12 -9.09 -4.33 -7.22
CA GLU A 12 -8.69 -3.50 -8.37
C GLU A 12 -7.52 -2.58 -8.01
N TYR A 13 -7.62 -1.85 -6.90
CA TYR A 13 -6.56 -0.96 -6.43
C TYR A 13 -5.25 -1.71 -6.10
N ASP A 14 -5.34 -2.87 -5.46
CA ASP A 14 -4.17 -3.68 -5.09
C ASP A 14 -3.45 -4.20 -6.35
N ILE A 15 -4.19 -4.64 -7.36
CA ILE A 15 -3.67 -5.12 -8.65
C ILE A 15 -3.03 -3.95 -9.40
N GLN A 16 -3.76 -2.84 -9.56
CA GLN A 16 -3.27 -1.64 -10.23
C GLN A 16 -1.97 -1.13 -9.62
N SER A 17 -1.92 -0.99 -8.29
CA SER A 17 -0.74 -0.49 -7.60
C SER A 17 0.49 -1.37 -7.83
N LEU A 18 0.30 -2.69 -7.89
CA LEU A 18 1.39 -3.62 -8.17
C LEU A 18 1.84 -3.54 -9.63
N VAL A 19 0.91 -3.49 -10.58
CA VAL A 19 1.22 -3.33 -12.00
C VAL A 19 1.97 -2.02 -12.26
N GLN A 20 1.52 -0.91 -11.66
CA GLN A 20 2.21 0.38 -11.80
C GLN A 20 3.63 0.37 -11.25
N ALA A 21 3.88 -0.40 -10.18
CA ALA A 21 5.23 -0.53 -9.61
C ALA A 21 6.20 -1.25 -10.57
N PHE A 22 5.71 -2.21 -11.37
CA PHE A 22 6.51 -2.92 -12.37
C PHE A 22 6.65 -2.17 -13.70
N TYR A 23 5.67 -1.34 -14.05
CA TYR A 23 5.66 -0.58 -15.32
C TYR A 23 5.51 0.93 -15.04
N PRO A 24 6.50 1.56 -14.41
CA PRO A 24 6.43 2.97 -14.05
C PRO A 24 6.27 3.86 -15.29
N GLY A 25 5.36 4.83 -15.22
CA GLY A 25 5.10 5.77 -16.30
C GLY A 25 4.29 5.22 -17.48
N GLN A 26 3.95 3.93 -17.51
CA GLN A 26 3.11 3.39 -18.56
C GLN A 26 1.62 3.66 -18.28
N PRO A 27 0.85 4.14 -19.27
CA PRO A 27 -0.58 4.28 -19.15
C PRO A 27 -1.24 2.90 -19.03
N PHE A 28 -2.29 2.82 -18.21
CA PHE A 28 -3.09 1.59 -18.03
C PHE A 28 -4.57 1.90 -18.15
N GLN A 29 -5.33 0.85 -18.45
CA GLN A 29 -6.80 0.86 -18.46
C GLN A 29 -7.31 -0.36 -17.70
N ILE A 30 -8.52 -0.26 -17.16
CA ILE A 30 -9.15 -1.35 -16.40
C ILE A 30 -10.46 -1.74 -17.07
N ASN A 31 -10.61 -3.04 -17.35
CA ASN A 31 -11.78 -3.63 -17.98
C ASN A 31 -12.26 -2.87 -19.24
N SER A 32 -11.34 -2.39 -20.04
CA SER A 32 -11.64 -1.74 -21.30
C SER A 32 -11.48 -2.73 -22.48
N GLU A 33 -12.23 -2.49 -23.56
CA GLU A 33 -12.09 -3.23 -24.82
C GLU A 33 -10.86 -2.83 -25.63
N ALA A 34 -9.78 -2.46 -24.96
CA ALA A 34 -8.61 -1.88 -25.61
C ALA A 34 -7.94 -2.83 -26.60
N GLN A 35 -8.26 -2.67 -27.88
CA GLN A 35 -7.64 -3.39 -28.98
C GLN A 35 -6.15 -3.06 -29.19
N GLN A 36 -5.58 -2.11 -28.45
CA GLN A 36 -4.22 -1.57 -28.67
C GLN A 36 -3.29 -1.70 -27.46
N ALA A 37 -3.64 -2.54 -26.48
CA ALA A 37 -2.76 -2.75 -25.34
C ALA A 37 -1.50 -3.54 -25.73
N ASP A 38 -0.33 -3.14 -25.22
CA ASP A 38 0.93 -3.88 -25.41
C ASP A 38 1.02 -5.08 -24.48
N ARG A 39 0.32 -5.01 -23.34
CA ARG A 39 0.16 -6.08 -22.36
C ARG A 39 -1.30 -6.13 -21.88
N VAL A 40 -1.81 -7.32 -21.72
CA VAL A 40 -3.12 -7.58 -21.11
C VAL A 40 -2.92 -8.51 -19.92
N LEU A 41 -3.24 -8.03 -18.74
CA LEU A 41 -3.28 -8.83 -17.52
C LEU A 41 -4.72 -9.19 -17.21
N LYS A 42 -5.10 -10.46 -17.37
CA LYS A 42 -6.41 -10.98 -17.01
C LYS A 42 -6.35 -11.70 -15.68
N VAL A 43 -7.22 -11.31 -14.74
CA VAL A 43 -7.35 -11.93 -13.41
C VAL A 43 -8.79 -12.40 -13.23
N VAL A 44 -8.96 -13.69 -12.97
CA VAL A 44 -10.27 -14.32 -12.79
C VAL A 44 -10.31 -15.05 -11.45
N PHE A 45 -11.34 -14.76 -10.66
CA PHE A 45 -11.61 -15.46 -9.40
C PHE A 45 -12.69 -16.52 -9.64
N SER A 46 -12.40 -17.74 -9.22
CA SER A 46 -13.36 -18.85 -9.19
C SER A 46 -13.75 -19.18 -7.74
N GLN A 47 -14.42 -20.30 -7.50
CA GLN A 47 -14.82 -20.68 -6.14
C GLN A 47 -13.65 -21.05 -5.22
N GLN A 48 -12.54 -21.53 -5.78
CA GLN A 48 -11.40 -22.01 -5.00
C GLN A 48 -10.04 -21.55 -5.55
N GLU A 49 -10.02 -20.82 -6.65
CA GLU A 49 -8.77 -20.46 -7.32
C GLU A 49 -8.80 -19.03 -7.85
N ILE A 50 -7.63 -18.44 -7.88
CA ILE A 50 -7.37 -17.20 -8.62
C ILE A 50 -6.49 -17.56 -9.79
N HIS A 51 -6.94 -17.25 -10.99
CA HIS A 51 -6.17 -17.42 -12.22
C HIS A 51 -5.69 -16.05 -12.71
N ALA A 52 -4.45 -16.01 -13.18
CA ALA A 52 -3.90 -14.82 -13.81
C ALA A 52 -3.17 -15.20 -15.10
N VAL A 53 -3.43 -14.46 -16.16
CA VAL A 53 -2.81 -14.62 -17.47
C VAL A 53 -2.28 -13.28 -17.92
N LEU A 54 -1.01 -13.24 -18.28
CA LEU A 54 -0.37 -12.10 -18.93
C LEU A 54 -0.13 -12.42 -20.39
N SER A 55 -0.60 -11.57 -21.28
CA SER A 55 -0.49 -11.73 -22.73
C SER A 55 -0.02 -10.45 -23.41
N ASP A 56 0.48 -10.58 -24.62
CA ASP A 56 0.80 -9.49 -25.53
C ASP A 56 0.01 -9.64 -26.86
N LYS A 57 0.36 -8.84 -27.87
CA LYS A 57 -0.27 -8.87 -29.21
C LYS A 57 -0.06 -10.20 -29.94
N LYS A 58 0.92 -11.02 -29.52
CA LYS A 58 1.24 -12.31 -30.16
C LYS A 58 0.57 -13.49 -29.46
N GLY A 59 0.04 -13.28 -28.25
CA GLY A 59 -0.67 -14.29 -27.48
C GLY A 59 -0.27 -14.32 -26.01
N GLU A 60 -0.53 -15.46 -25.37
CA GLU A 60 -0.22 -15.66 -23.95
C GLU A 60 1.30 -15.73 -23.71
N LEU A 61 1.79 -14.95 -22.75
CA LEU A 61 3.19 -14.96 -22.31
C LEU A 61 3.38 -15.82 -21.07
N PHE A 62 2.58 -15.56 -20.05
CA PHE A 62 2.70 -16.22 -18.76
C PHE A 62 1.32 -16.49 -18.17
N ARG A 63 1.19 -17.67 -17.51
CA ARG A 63 -0.01 -18.07 -16.78
C ARG A 63 0.37 -18.49 -15.38
N GLY A 64 -0.51 -18.24 -14.43
CA GLY A 64 -0.39 -18.74 -13.07
C GLY A 64 -1.74 -18.89 -12.41
N GLN A 65 -1.76 -19.71 -11.36
CA GLN A 65 -2.95 -19.90 -10.52
C GLN A 65 -2.53 -20.10 -9.07
N THR A 66 -3.44 -19.77 -8.16
CA THR A 66 -3.28 -20.07 -6.74
C THR A 66 -4.59 -20.59 -6.18
N HIS A 67 -4.50 -21.66 -5.37
CA HIS A 67 -5.65 -22.25 -4.71
C HIS A 67 -5.86 -21.61 -3.35
N ILE A 68 -7.13 -21.31 -3.00
CA ILE A 68 -7.54 -20.80 -1.70
C ILE A 68 -8.75 -21.60 -1.26
N THR A 69 -8.59 -22.38 -0.21
CA THR A 69 -9.70 -23.15 0.36
C THR A 69 -10.83 -22.22 0.77
N ASN A 70 -12.04 -22.46 0.24
CA ASN A 70 -13.24 -21.70 0.51
C ASN A 70 -13.05 -20.18 0.25
N LEU A 71 -12.62 -19.82 -0.96
CA LEU A 71 -12.30 -18.45 -1.36
C LEU A 71 -13.43 -17.44 -1.04
N PRO A 72 -14.72 -17.75 -1.22
CA PRO A 72 -15.81 -16.82 -0.92
C PRO A 72 -15.84 -16.33 0.54
N ASP A 73 -15.48 -17.21 1.49
CA ASP A 73 -15.49 -16.94 2.93
C ASP A 73 -14.08 -16.69 3.50
N ALA A 74 -13.06 -16.75 2.66
CA ALA A 74 -11.68 -16.53 3.09
C ALA A 74 -11.46 -15.07 3.54
N ASP A 75 -10.65 -14.90 4.58
CA ASP A 75 -10.25 -13.57 5.03
C ASP A 75 -9.63 -12.74 3.89
N ARG A 76 -10.11 -11.49 3.75
CA ARG A 76 -9.69 -10.56 2.70
C ARG A 76 -8.17 -10.40 2.62
N ARG A 77 -7.46 -10.44 3.74
CA ARG A 77 -6.00 -10.32 3.79
C ARG A 77 -5.32 -11.53 3.16
N THR A 78 -5.82 -12.72 3.46
CA THR A 78 -5.32 -13.99 2.90
C THR A 78 -5.48 -14.01 1.38
N VAL A 79 -6.67 -13.68 0.89
CA VAL A 79 -6.95 -13.59 -0.56
C VAL A 79 -6.05 -12.56 -1.24
N LYS A 80 -5.92 -11.37 -0.65
CA LYS A 80 -5.06 -10.32 -1.17
C LYS A 80 -3.59 -10.74 -1.25
N ASN A 81 -3.07 -11.38 -0.20
CA ASN A 81 -1.67 -11.83 -0.18
C ASN A 81 -1.41 -12.91 -1.25
N ALA A 82 -2.31 -13.88 -1.40
CA ALA A 82 -2.20 -14.92 -2.42
C ALA A 82 -2.26 -14.33 -3.84
N LEU A 83 -3.21 -13.43 -4.10
CA LEU A 83 -3.31 -12.69 -5.35
C LEU A 83 -2.03 -11.92 -5.67
N LYS A 84 -1.54 -11.10 -4.74
CA LYS A 84 -0.35 -10.28 -4.94
C LYS A 84 0.90 -11.12 -5.14
N LYS A 85 1.00 -12.27 -4.47
CA LYS A 85 2.08 -13.24 -4.66
C LYS A 85 2.05 -13.81 -6.08
N LEU A 86 0.88 -14.25 -6.55
CA LEU A 86 0.69 -14.76 -7.91
C LEU A 86 1.09 -13.74 -8.96
N LEU A 87 0.56 -12.52 -8.85
CA LEU A 87 0.83 -11.44 -9.80
C LEU A 87 2.29 -11.02 -9.80
N TYR A 88 2.92 -10.91 -8.62
CA TYR A 88 4.32 -10.57 -8.50
C TYR A 88 5.21 -11.55 -9.29
N CYS A 89 4.97 -12.86 -9.12
CA CYS A 89 5.72 -13.88 -9.85
C CYS A 89 5.55 -13.77 -11.37
N LEU A 90 4.35 -13.44 -11.87
CA LEU A 90 4.12 -13.24 -13.30
C LEU A 90 4.82 -11.97 -13.81
N LEU A 91 4.74 -10.89 -13.07
CA LEU A 91 5.32 -9.60 -13.46
C LEU A 91 6.85 -9.62 -13.41
N VAL A 92 7.46 -10.32 -12.45
CA VAL A 92 8.91 -10.57 -12.44
C VAL A 92 9.34 -11.34 -13.68
N LYS A 93 8.59 -12.36 -14.12
CA LYS A 93 8.90 -13.12 -15.34
C LYS A 93 8.84 -12.27 -16.61
N ASP A 94 7.89 -11.35 -16.71
CA ASP A 94 7.75 -10.48 -17.89
C ASP A 94 8.78 -9.37 -17.92
N THR A 95 9.10 -8.77 -16.76
CA THR A 95 9.97 -7.60 -16.69
C THR A 95 11.45 -7.94 -16.44
N GLY A 96 11.73 -9.14 -15.93
CA GLY A 96 13.09 -9.59 -15.61
C GLY A 96 13.70 -8.94 -14.37
N HIS A 97 12.94 -8.18 -13.58
CA HIS A 97 13.46 -7.53 -12.37
C HIS A 97 12.53 -7.72 -11.16
N GLU A 98 13.10 -7.66 -9.98
CA GLU A 98 12.40 -7.72 -8.71
C GLU A 98 12.26 -6.30 -8.11
N LEU A 99 11.17 -6.08 -7.38
CA LEU A 99 10.99 -4.82 -6.65
C LEU A 99 11.62 -4.92 -5.25
N PRO A 100 12.33 -3.88 -4.78
CA PRO A 100 12.99 -3.92 -3.46
C PRO A 100 12.03 -4.18 -2.29
N TRP A 101 10.80 -3.67 -2.37
CA TRP A 101 9.74 -3.94 -1.41
C TRP A 101 8.86 -5.16 -1.77
N GLY A 102 9.28 -5.93 -2.78
CA GLY A 102 8.52 -7.08 -3.27
C GLY A 102 7.12 -6.69 -3.73
N ASN A 103 6.12 -7.45 -3.28
CA ASN A 103 4.73 -7.18 -3.60
C ASN A 103 4.05 -6.15 -2.67
N LEU A 104 4.78 -5.52 -1.74
CA LEU A 104 4.25 -4.49 -0.86
C LEU A 104 4.09 -3.16 -1.62
N THR A 105 2.87 -2.66 -1.70
CA THR A 105 2.54 -1.36 -2.31
C THR A 105 2.00 -0.35 -1.29
N GLY A 106 1.99 -0.71 -0.01
CA GLY A 106 1.56 0.19 1.08
C GLY A 106 2.65 1.16 1.52
N ILE A 107 2.25 2.26 2.15
CA ILE A 107 3.15 3.34 2.58
C ILE A 107 3.85 3.11 3.93
N ARG A 108 3.49 2.05 4.67
CA ARG A 108 4.06 1.75 6.00
C ARG A 108 4.44 0.27 6.12
N PRO A 109 5.46 -0.19 5.38
CA PRO A 109 5.88 -1.60 5.41
C PRO A 109 6.38 -2.04 6.80
N ALA A 110 6.98 -1.14 7.59
CA ALA A 110 7.46 -1.41 8.95
C ALA A 110 6.34 -1.76 9.95
N LYS A 111 5.09 -1.40 9.66
CA LYS A 111 3.94 -1.81 10.49
C LYS A 111 3.75 -3.33 10.52
N ILE A 112 4.10 -4.03 9.44
CA ILE A 112 3.87 -5.48 9.33
C ILE A 112 4.73 -6.25 10.33
N PRO A 113 6.07 -6.10 10.38
CA PRO A 113 6.89 -6.74 11.40
C PRO A 113 6.52 -6.33 12.83
N GLY A 114 6.07 -5.08 13.04
CA GLY A 114 5.55 -4.63 14.34
C GLY A 114 4.34 -5.45 14.80
N MET A 115 3.34 -5.59 13.94
CA MET A 115 2.14 -6.41 14.23
C MET A 115 2.47 -7.89 14.45
N MET A 116 3.40 -8.46 13.70
CA MET A 116 3.85 -9.85 13.87
C MET A 116 4.54 -10.04 15.22
N ARG A 117 5.36 -9.07 15.64
CA ARG A 117 6.02 -9.10 16.95
C ARG A 117 5.00 -8.98 18.09
N GLU A 118 4.00 -8.11 17.97
CA GLU A 118 2.90 -8.01 18.93
C GLU A 118 2.07 -9.30 19.03
N ALA A 119 1.99 -10.07 17.94
CA ALA A 119 1.38 -11.41 17.92
C ALA A 119 2.30 -12.50 18.49
N GLY A 120 3.49 -12.16 19.03
CA GLY A 120 4.40 -13.10 19.69
C GLY A 120 5.36 -13.82 18.75
N MET A 121 5.46 -13.45 17.49
CA MET A 121 6.40 -14.10 16.56
C MET A 121 7.85 -13.70 16.86
N SER A 122 8.75 -14.65 16.78
CA SER A 122 10.19 -14.41 16.88
C SER A 122 10.71 -13.62 15.67
N GLU A 123 11.83 -12.94 15.82
CA GLU A 123 12.46 -12.19 14.72
C GLU A 123 12.75 -13.08 13.50
N LYS A 124 13.21 -14.32 13.74
CA LYS A 124 13.49 -15.28 12.68
C LYS A 124 12.23 -15.64 11.87
N GLU A 125 11.10 -15.86 12.56
CA GLU A 125 9.80 -16.15 11.92
C GLU A 125 9.30 -14.94 11.14
N ILE A 126 9.40 -13.74 11.72
CA ILE A 126 9.02 -12.48 11.04
C ILE A 126 9.82 -12.31 9.75
N ARG A 127 11.16 -12.44 9.83
CA ARG A 127 12.03 -12.33 8.65
C ARG A 127 11.68 -13.35 7.58
N LYS A 128 11.45 -14.60 7.98
CA LYS A 128 11.02 -15.65 7.05
C LYS A 128 9.68 -15.32 6.40
N GLN A 129 8.68 -14.94 7.19
CA GLN A 129 7.35 -14.64 6.67
C GLN A 129 7.35 -13.40 5.77
N MET A 130 8.14 -12.37 6.08
CA MET A 130 8.30 -11.19 5.24
C MET A 130 8.88 -11.55 3.86
N LYS A 131 9.85 -12.44 3.80
CA LYS A 131 10.42 -12.93 2.53
C LYS A 131 9.44 -13.83 1.78
N ASP A 132 8.87 -14.83 2.44
CA ASP A 132 8.03 -15.84 1.80
C ASP A 132 6.69 -15.29 1.30
N THR A 133 6.13 -14.29 1.99
CA THR A 133 4.83 -13.70 1.66
C THR A 133 4.96 -12.48 0.77
N TYR A 134 5.95 -11.63 1.04
CA TYR A 134 6.04 -10.32 0.41
C TYR A 134 7.21 -10.16 -0.55
N PHE A 135 8.15 -11.11 -0.64
CA PHE A 135 9.33 -11.08 -1.51
C PHE A 135 10.22 -9.84 -1.32
N ILE A 136 10.25 -9.32 -0.09
CA ILE A 136 11.04 -8.14 0.24
C ILE A 136 12.54 -8.46 0.16
N SER A 137 13.35 -7.54 -0.38
CA SER A 137 14.80 -7.66 -0.42
C SER A 137 15.42 -7.61 0.98
N ASP A 138 16.63 -8.13 1.15
CA ASP A 138 17.31 -8.15 2.46
C ASP A 138 17.52 -6.74 3.02
N ASP A 139 17.92 -5.79 2.19
CA ASP A 139 18.14 -4.39 2.60
C ASP A 139 16.84 -3.75 3.11
N LYS A 140 15.71 -3.96 2.38
CA LYS A 140 14.42 -3.40 2.78
C LYS A 140 13.80 -4.13 3.96
N LEU A 141 14.08 -5.42 4.09
CA LEU A 141 13.70 -6.19 5.29
C LEU A 141 14.43 -5.67 6.53
N ASN A 142 15.75 -5.47 6.45
CA ASN A 142 16.51 -4.91 7.54
C ASN A 142 15.98 -3.52 7.92
N LEU A 143 15.79 -2.64 6.94
CA LEU A 143 15.21 -1.32 7.17
C LEU A 143 13.83 -1.40 7.84
N ALA A 144 12.95 -2.28 7.39
CA ALA A 144 11.62 -2.44 7.98
C ALA A 144 11.68 -2.95 9.43
N MET A 145 12.63 -3.85 9.74
CA MET A 145 12.84 -4.37 11.09
C MET A 145 13.39 -3.28 12.02
N ASP A 146 14.38 -2.49 11.55
CA ASP A 146 14.99 -1.40 12.32
C ASP A 146 13.98 -0.29 12.63
N VAL A 147 13.20 0.13 11.63
CA VAL A 147 12.15 1.13 11.82
C VAL A 147 11.09 0.62 12.79
N SER A 148 10.64 -0.63 12.63
CA SER A 148 9.66 -1.24 13.55
C SER A 148 10.17 -1.31 14.99
N GLU A 149 11.45 -1.60 15.19
CA GLU A 149 12.04 -1.62 16.53
C GLU A 149 12.16 -0.22 17.12
N MET A 150 12.51 0.78 16.30
CA MET A 150 12.56 2.17 16.75
C MET A 150 11.17 2.69 17.10
N GLU A 151 10.15 2.41 16.26
CA GLU A 151 8.75 2.72 16.58
C GLU A 151 8.34 2.12 17.93
N ARG A 152 8.69 0.85 18.19
CA ARG A 152 8.38 0.17 19.45
C ARG A 152 9.02 0.87 20.65
N LYS A 153 10.29 1.27 20.54
CA LYS A 153 11.01 1.99 21.62
C LYS A 153 10.33 3.34 21.93
N VAL A 154 9.96 4.10 20.92
CA VAL A 154 9.28 5.38 21.09
C VAL A 154 7.89 5.18 21.69
N LEU A 155 7.10 4.25 21.14
CA LEU A 155 5.74 3.99 21.61
C LEU A 155 5.67 3.38 23.00
N SER A 156 6.73 2.68 23.46
CA SER A 156 6.77 2.14 24.81
C SER A 156 6.80 3.22 25.92
N GLN A 157 7.13 4.45 25.56
CA GLN A 157 7.17 5.61 26.46
C GLN A 157 5.83 6.33 26.58
N VAL A 158 4.84 5.97 25.77
CA VAL A 158 3.50 6.57 25.76
C VAL A 158 2.41 5.51 25.81
N ASN A 159 1.31 5.80 26.50
CA ASN A 159 0.15 4.89 26.55
C ASN A 159 -0.69 5.03 25.27
N TYR A 160 -0.12 4.61 24.12
CA TYR A 160 -0.78 4.77 22.81
C TYR A 160 -1.98 3.84 22.59
N LYS A 161 -2.17 2.82 23.44
CA LYS A 161 -3.30 1.88 23.32
C LYS A 161 -4.59 2.43 23.94
N GLU A 162 -4.46 3.19 25.03
CA GLU A 162 -5.60 3.75 25.79
C GLU A 162 -5.69 5.28 25.63
N GLY A 163 -4.63 5.90 25.14
CA GLY A 163 -4.58 7.32 24.88
C GLY A 163 -5.10 7.70 23.49
N TYR A 164 -5.12 8.98 23.23
CA TYR A 164 -5.43 9.54 21.91
C TYR A 164 -4.27 10.44 21.41
N SER A 165 -4.19 10.59 20.12
CA SER A 165 -3.26 11.54 19.49
C SER A 165 -4.06 12.70 18.92
N LEU A 166 -3.70 13.92 19.30
CA LEU A 166 -4.26 15.14 18.72
C LEU A 166 -3.36 15.62 17.59
N TYR A 167 -3.91 15.70 16.38
CA TYR A 167 -3.25 16.31 15.24
C TYR A 167 -3.82 17.69 14.97
N VAL A 168 -2.98 18.73 15.11
CA VAL A 168 -3.36 20.12 14.81
C VAL A 168 -2.71 20.49 13.49
N GLY A 169 -3.52 20.63 12.44
CA GLY A 169 -3.07 21.06 11.12
C GLY A 169 -3.19 22.56 10.96
N ILE A 170 -2.11 23.27 10.65
CA ILE A 170 -2.12 24.69 10.32
C ILE A 170 -2.06 24.83 8.79
N PRO A 171 -3.18 25.24 8.12
CA PRO A 171 -3.26 25.22 6.66
C PRO A 171 -2.66 26.48 5.99
N PHE A 172 -2.10 27.41 6.75
CA PHE A 172 -1.52 28.64 6.22
C PHE A 172 -0.03 28.49 5.96
N CYS A 173 0.38 28.62 4.70
CA CYS A 173 1.76 28.46 4.29
C CYS A 173 2.26 29.73 3.59
N PRO A 174 3.55 30.13 3.80
CA PRO A 174 4.14 31.24 3.05
C PRO A 174 4.08 31.01 1.54
N THR A 175 4.34 29.76 1.11
CA THR A 175 4.25 29.31 -0.28
C THR A 175 3.70 27.88 -0.29
N THR A 176 3.09 27.49 -1.41
CA THR A 176 2.67 26.09 -1.61
C THR A 176 3.82 25.31 -2.24
N CYS A 177 4.32 24.28 -1.55
CA CYS A 177 5.34 23.39 -2.10
C CYS A 177 4.81 22.63 -3.31
N LEU A 178 5.63 22.43 -4.33
CA LEU A 178 5.25 21.75 -5.57
C LEU A 178 4.69 20.32 -5.35
N TYR A 179 5.15 19.65 -4.32
CA TYR A 179 4.75 18.29 -3.94
C TYR A 179 3.68 18.23 -2.84
N CYS A 180 3.12 19.38 -2.41
CA CYS A 180 2.19 19.43 -1.30
C CYS A 180 0.82 18.85 -1.67
N SER A 181 0.37 17.84 -0.91
CA SER A 181 -0.96 17.24 -1.02
C SER A 181 -1.91 17.64 0.12
N PHE A 182 -1.44 18.46 1.05
CA PHE A 182 -2.27 18.97 2.16
C PHE A 182 -3.05 20.22 1.73
N THR A 183 -4.15 20.47 2.45
CA THR A 183 -4.85 21.75 2.31
C THR A 183 -3.89 22.90 2.65
N SER A 184 -3.65 23.78 1.70
CA SER A 184 -2.71 24.88 1.84
C SER A 184 -3.31 26.17 1.30
N PHE A 185 -3.34 27.18 2.17
CA PHE A 185 -3.77 28.55 1.83
C PHE A 185 -2.56 29.48 1.85
N PRO A 186 -2.28 30.22 0.76
CA PRO A 186 -1.19 31.17 0.73
C PRO A 186 -1.39 32.25 1.82
N LEU A 187 -0.43 32.38 2.73
CA LEU A 187 -0.51 33.27 3.88
C LEU A 187 -0.79 34.72 3.45
N ILE A 188 -0.18 35.16 2.34
CA ILE A 188 -0.35 36.52 1.81
C ILE A 188 -1.81 36.88 1.47
N ARG A 189 -2.64 35.89 1.16
CA ARG A 189 -4.07 36.07 0.81
C ARG A 189 -5.01 35.86 1.99
N TYR A 190 -4.55 35.17 3.03
CA TYR A 190 -5.38 34.70 4.15
C TYR A 190 -4.86 35.16 5.51
N GLN A 191 -3.98 36.17 5.53
CA GLN A 191 -3.38 36.68 6.76
C GLN A 191 -4.42 37.13 7.78
N ASP A 192 -5.51 37.74 7.31
CA ASP A 192 -6.65 38.19 8.12
C ASP A 192 -7.46 37.03 8.74
N LYS A 193 -7.28 35.79 8.29
CA LYS A 193 -7.98 34.61 8.78
C LYS A 193 -7.17 33.82 9.80
N VAL A 194 -5.88 34.06 9.95
CA VAL A 194 -4.98 33.28 10.78
C VAL A 194 -5.39 33.34 12.25
N ASP A 195 -5.57 34.51 12.80
CA ASP A 195 -5.92 34.70 14.21
C ASP A 195 -7.28 34.07 14.54
N SER A 196 -8.27 34.28 13.69
CA SER A 196 -9.58 33.65 13.81
C SER A 196 -9.51 32.15 13.78
N TYR A 197 -8.69 31.55 12.90
CA TYR A 197 -8.48 30.12 12.83
C TYR A 197 -7.83 29.57 14.11
N ILE A 198 -6.81 30.24 14.63
CA ILE A 198 -6.11 29.82 15.83
C ILE A 198 -7.08 29.82 17.03
N VAL A 199 -7.85 30.91 17.20
CA VAL A 199 -8.85 31.01 18.28
C VAL A 199 -9.86 29.86 18.20
N HIS A 200 -10.50 29.64 17.06
CA HIS A 200 -11.49 28.57 16.90
C HIS A 200 -10.88 27.16 17.05
N SER A 201 -9.66 26.97 16.62
CA SER A 201 -8.98 25.67 16.77
C SER A 201 -8.65 25.39 18.25
N SER A 202 -8.26 26.42 18.99
CA SER A 202 -7.98 26.33 20.42
C SER A 202 -9.26 26.06 21.24
N GLU A 203 -10.34 26.79 20.96
CA GLU A 203 -11.64 26.58 21.59
C GLU A 203 -12.16 25.15 21.38
N LYS A 204 -12.08 24.63 20.14
CA LYS A 204 -12.52 23.26 19.82
C LYS A 204 -11.66 22.16 20.45
N SER A 205 -10.38 22.41 20.67
CA SER A 205 -9.46 21.45 21.24
C SER A 205 -9.48 21.42 22.77
N GLY A 206 -10.13 22.37 23.43
CA GLY A 206 -10.12 22.52 24.90
C GLY A 206 -8.72 22.79 25.47
N LEU A 207 -7.76 23.23 24.64
CA LEU A 207 -6.37 23.41 25.03
C LEU A 207 -6.16 24.54 26.06
N TRP A 208 -7.13 25.40 26.27
CA TRP A 208 -7.08 26.50 27.26
C TRP A 208 -7.44 26.07 28.68
N GLU A 209 -7.95 24.86 28.88
CA GLU A 209 -8.31 24.32 30.20
C GLU A 209 -7.17 23.54 30.89
N ILE A 210 -6.00 23.44 30.23
CA ILE A 210 -4.81 22.82 30.83
C ILE A 210 -3.99 23.92 31.50
N ASN A 211 -4.30 24.22 32.77
CA ASN A 211 -3.45 24.96 33.69
C ASN A 211 -2.32 24.06 34.22
#